data_685346e4ca1423aaf14a3c9d64441d6c
#
_entry.id   685346e4ca1423aaf14a3c9d64441d6c
#
_cell.length_a   1.000
_cell.length_b   1.000
_cell.length_c   1.000
_cell.angle_alpha   90.00
_cell.angle_beta   90.00
_cell.angle_gamma   90.00
#
_symmetry.space_group_name_H-M   'P 1'
#
loop_
_entity.id
_entity.type
_entity.pdbx_description
1 polymer ?
#
loop_
_entity_poly.entity_id
_entity_poly.type
_entity_poly.pdbx_seq_one_letter_code
_entity_poly.pdbx_strand_id
1 'polypeptide(L)'
;MGQYYRPVVETTKGGMVSINTYLDGEYERAKLMEQSWYTHPFVNAVVSRLYNKPSKIAWVGDYATSVVDDFPNTPVQELYNTAYGEGSISLDTLKSNDFTLDNKFLVNHDTKEFIDLNKYREENTVGGYCTHPVSLLTALGNGCGSGDFMYHAESEEQVANVGKWAWNTLEITDTAPREYKEVMYLFREN
;
A
#
# COMPACT_ATOMS: atom_id res chain seq x y z
N MET A 1 10.88 -18.10 -4.38
CA MET A 1 10.84 -17.06 -5.41
C MET A 1 10.24 -15.81 -4.78
N GLY A 2 10.67 -14.61 -5.20
CA GLY A 2 10.10 -13.37 -4.69
C GLY A 2 8.67 -13.17 -5.17
N GLN A 3 7.83 -12.56 -4.33
CA GLN A 3 6.47 -12.15 -4.68
C GLN A 3 6.47 -10.72 -5.18
N TYR A 4 5.65 -10.42 -6.17
CA TYR A 4 5.44 -9.08 -6.70
C TYR A 4 4.05 -8.57 -6.38
N TYR A 5 3.96 -7.31 -6.01
CA TYR A 5 2.73 -6.68 -5.57
C TYR A 5 2.24 -5.63 -6.56
N ARG A 6 0.94 -5.46 -6.59
CA ARG A 6 0.25 -4.42 -7.35
C ARG A 6 -0.80 -3.75 -6.49
N PRO A 7 -0.80 -2.42 -6.42
CA PRO A 7 -1.91 -1.71 -5.79
C PRO A 7 -3.14 -1.77 -6.71
N VAL A 8 -4.25 -2.15 -6.10
CA VAL A 8 -5.59 -2.13 -6.69
C VAL A 8 -6.41 -1.10 -5.94
N VAL A 9 -7.03 -0.17 -6.65
CA VAL A 9 -7.78 0.94 -6.07
C VAL A 9 -9.20 0.93 -6.62
N GLU A 10 -10.19 1.20 -5.75
CA GLU A 10 -11.57 1.41 -6.17
C GLU A 10 -11.69 2.71 -6.98
N THR A 11 -12.46 2.66 -8.06
CA THR A 11 -12.79 3.85 -8.85
C THR A 11 -14.02 4.54 -8.31
N THR A 12 -14.21 5.82 -8.64
CA THR A 12 -15.42 6.60 -8.28
C THR A 12 -16.72 6.02 -8.85
N LYS A 13 -16.63 5.08 -9.78
CA LYS A 13 -17.79 4.37 -10.39
C LYS A 13 -18.05 3.00 -9.78
N GLY A 14 -17.34 2.65 -8.69
CA GLY A 14 -17.46 1.35 -8.04
C GLY A 14 -16.74 0.20 -8.77
N GLY A 15 -15.96 0.49 -9.81
CA GLY A 15 -15.05 -0.47 -10.42
C GLY A 15 -13.70 -0.51 -9.71
N MET A 16 -12.87 -1.46 -10.08
CA MET A 16 -11.49 -1.57 -9.61
C MET A 16 -10.50 -1.26 -10.72
N VAL A 17 -9.42 -0.59 -10.39
CA VAL A 17 -8.29 -0.38 -11.29
C VAL A 17 -7.02 -0.80 -10.59
N SER A 18 -6.20 -1.52 -11.30
CA SER A 18 -4.86 -1.85 -10.88
C SER A 18 -3.87 -0.81 -11.40
N ILE A 19 -2.87 -0.48 -10.59
CA ILE A 19 -1.83 0.46 -10.97
C ILE A 19 -0.62 -0.34 -11.44
N ASN A 20 -0.27 -0.16 -12.71
CA ASN A 20 0.91 -0.80 -13.29
C ASN A 20 2.20 -0.17 -12.76
N THR A 21 3.18 -1.02 -12.52
CA THR A 21 4.51 -0.64 -12.04
C THR A 21 5.46 -0.18 -13.16
N TYR A 22 4.92 0.35 -14.26
CA TYR A 22 5.73 0.96 -15.31
C TYR A 22 6.20 2.35 -14.88
N LEU A 23 7.50 2.56 -14.85
CA LEU A 23 8.13 3.84 -14.66
C LEU A 23 9.07 4.09 -15.84
N ASP A 24 8.91 5.22 -16.55
CA ASP A 24 9.76 5.64 -17.67
C ASP A 24 9.95 4.58 -18.80
N GLY A 25 8.94 3.75 -19.00
CA GLY A 25 8.97 2.71 -20.03
C GLY A 25 9.64 1.40 -19.59
N GLU A 26 10.17 1.34 -18.39
CA GLU A 26 10.69 0.12 -17.78
C GLU A 26 9.65 -0.55 -16.89
N TYR A 27 9.59 -1.88 -16.94
CA TYR A 27 8.72 -2.66 -16.07
C TYR A 27 9.37 -2.85 -14.71
N GLU A 28 8.99 -2.03 -13.75
CA GLU A 28 9.36 -2.24 -12.36
C GLU A 28 8.39 -3.20 -11.69
N ARG A 29 8.90 -4.33 -11.26
CA ARG A 29 8.15 -5.28 -10.44
C ARG A 29 8.26 -4.86 -8.99
N ALA A 30 7.16 -4.45 -8.40
CA ALA A 30 7.14 -3.97 -7.02
C ALA A 30 7.13 -5.14 -6.03
N LYS A 31 8.27 -5.45 -5.44
CA LYS A 31 8.34 -6.28 -4.25
C LYS A 31 8.01 -5.44 -3.01
N LEU A 32 7.39 -6.07 -2.00
CA LEU A 32 6.90 -5.34 -0.83
C LEU A 32 8.01 -4.60 -0.09
N MET A 33 9.16 -5.22 0.13
CA MET A 33 10.26 -4.64 0.90
C MET A 33 11.31 -3.91 0.06
N GLU A 34 11.40 -4.18 -1.25
CA GLU A 34 12.43 -3.58 -2.10
C GLU A 34 11.96 -2.31 -2.83
N GLN A 35 10.66 -2.15 -3.15
CA GLN A 35 10.13 -1.03 -3.93
C GLN A 35 8.97 -0.30 -3.26
N SER A 36 8.68 -0.57 -2.00
CA SER A 36 7.58 0.07 -1.28
C SER A 36 8.05 1.12 -0.25
N TRP A 37 9.21 1.71 -0.49
CA TRP A 37 9.80 2.69 0.42
C TRP A 37 9.09 4.04 0.37
N TYR A 38 9.14 4.73 1.47
CA TYR A 38 8.50 6.02 1.70
C TYR A 38 8.80 7.09 0.63
N THR A 39 9.99 7.06 0.04
CA THR A 39 10.41 8.03 -0.99
C THR A 39 10.41 7.45 -2.41
N HIS A 40 9.99 6.19 -2.58
CA HIS A 40 10.01 5.56 -3.89
C HIS A 40 8.97 6.22 -4.82
N PRO A 41 9.33 6.63 -6.05
CA PRO A 41 8.41 7.33 -6.97
C PRO A 41 7.11 6.58 -7.23
N PHE A 42 7.16 5.25 -7.30
CA PHE A 42 5.98 4.40 -7.45
C PHE A 42 5.01 4.54 -6.28
N VAL A 43 5.52 4.46 -5.04
CA VAL A 43 4.69 4.62 -3.84
C VAL A 43 4.09 6.02 -3.79
N ASN A 44 4.88 7.05 -4.04
CA ASN A 44 4.40 8.43 -4.05
C ASN A 44 3.29 8.65 -5.09
N ALA A 45 3.43 8.07 -6.28
CA ALA A 45 2.40 8.17 -7.32
C ALA A 45 1.09 7.47 -6.90
N VAL A 46 1.19 6.28 -6.28
CA VAL A 46 0.01 5.56 -5.76
C VAL A 46 -0.65 6.34 -4.63
N VAL A 47 0.14 6.81 -3.67
CA VAL A 47 -0.37 7.50 -2.47
C VAL A 47 -0.93 8.87 -2.81
N SER A 48 -0.36 9.58 -3.80
CA SER A 48 -0.91 10.85 -4.29
C SER A 48 -2.34 10.73 -4.80
N ARG A 49 -2.75 9.54 -5.27
CA ARG A 49 -4.12 9.25 -5.69
C ARG A 49 -5.10 9.27 -4.52
N LEU A 50 -4.63 8.98 -3.32
CA LEU A 50 -5.43 9.02 -2.10
C LEU A 50 -5.50 10.43 -1.49
N TYR A 51 -4.78 11.40 -2.04
CA TYR A 51 -4.73 12.75 -1.48
C TYR A 51 -6.05 13.49 -1.67
N ASN A 52 -6.73 13.78 -0.56
CA ASN A 52 -8.07 14.36 -0.51
C ASN A 52 -9.11 13.59 -1.37
N LYS A 53 -8.91 12.27 -1.51
CA LYS A 53 -9.77 11.36 -2.28
C LYS A 53 -9.89 10.03 -1.58
N PRO A 54 -10.82 9.86 -0.63
CA PRO A 54 -11.05 8.59 0.02
C PRO A 54 -11.30 7.48 -1.01
N SER A 55 -10.55 6.40 -0.94
CA SER A 55 -10.66 5.27 -1.86
C SER A 55 -10.28 3.97 -1.16
N LYS A 56 -10.92 2.87 -1.53
CA LYS A 56 -10.46 1.56 -1.09
C LYS A 56 -9.22 1.16 -1.87
N ILE A 57 -8.28 0.56 -1.15
CA ILE A 57 -7.01 0.12 -1.73
C ILE A 57 -6.56 -1.21 -1.11
N ALA A 58 -5.96 -2.07 -1.95
CA ALA A 58 -5.20 -3.23 -1.52
C ALA A 58 -3.90 -3.34 -2.33
N TRP A 59 -2.84 -3.77 -1.69
CA TRP A 59 -1.55 -4.09 -2.30
C TRP A 59 -1.50 -5.60 -2.50
N VAL A 60 -1.82 -6.08 -3.70
CA VAL A 60 -2.10 -7.49 -3.97
C VAL A 60 -0.86 -8.21 -4.51
N GLY A 61 -0.43 -9.26 -3.82
CA GLY A 61 0.67 -10.12 -4.26
C GLY A 61 0.23 -11.13 -5.32
N ASP A 62 1.14 -11.49 -6.23
CA ASP A 62 0.88 -12.46 -7.31
C ASP A 62 0.67 -13.90 -6.78
N TYR A 63 1.07 -14.17 -5.53
CA TYR A 63 0.81 -15.45 -4.84
C TYR A 63 -0.26 -15.33 -3.74
N ALA A 64 -0.95 -14.20 -3.63
CA ALA A 64 -1.95 -13.99 -2.59
C ALA A 64 -3.08 -15.02 -2.58
N THR A 65 -3.41 -15.61 -3.72
CA THR A 65 -4.39 -16.71 -3.86
C THR A 65 -4.07 -17.94 -3.03
N SER A 66 -2.84 -18.12 -2.57
CA SER A 66 -2.48 -19.23 -1.69
C SER A 66 -2.97 -19.06 -0.26
N VAL A 67 -3.37 -17.85 0.14
CA VAL A 67 -3.79 -17.49 1.51
C VAL A 67 -5.10 -16.74 1.57
N VAL A 68 -5.57 -16.21 0.45
CA VAL A 68 -6.83 -15.45 0.36
C VAL A 68 -7.58 -15.92 -0.89
N ASP A 69 -8.74 -16.53 -0.70
CA ASP A 69 -9.56 -17.04 -1.80
C ASP A 69 -10.33 -15.90 -2.51
N ASP A 70 -11.11 -15.13 -1.75
CA ASP A 70 -11.93 -14.03 -2.25
C ASP A 70 -11.66 -12.74 -1.46
N PHE A 71 -11.60 -11.60 -2.19
CA PHE A 71 -11.42 -10.32 -1.53
C PHE A 71 -11.74 -9.12 -2.45
N PRO A 72 -12.67 -8.26 -2.09
CA PRO A 72 -13.77 -8.36 -1.11
C PRO A 72 -15.03 -9.03 -1.66
N ASN A 73 -15.13 -9.88 -2.44
CA ASN A 73 -16.15 -10.65 -3.18
C ASN A 73 -15.68 -10.88 -4.63
N THR A 74 -14.40 -10.74 -4.87
CA THR A 74 -13.76 -11.01 -6.14
C THR A 74 -12.57 -11.91 -5.86
N PRO A 75 -12.33 -12.96 -6.65
CA PRO A 75 -11.15 -13.79 -6.50
C PRO A 75 -9.88 -12.91 -6.52
N VAL A 76 -9.00 -13.11 -5.56
CA VAL A 76 -7.77 -12.30 -5.42
C VAL A 76 -6.91 -12.37 -6.69
N GLN A 77 -6.91 -13.50 -7.39
CA GLN A 77 -6.24 -13.65 -8.67
C GLN A 77 -6.79 -12.69 -9.74
N GLU A 78 -8.10 -12.44 -9.74
CA GLU A 78 -8.70 -11.48 -10.67
C GLU A 78 -8.28 -10.06 -10.33
N LEU A 79 -8.17 -9.70 -9.03
CA LEU A 79 -7.67 -8.40 -8.61
C LEU A 79 -6.26 -8.16 -9.15
N TYR A 80 -5.36 -9.13 -8.98
CA TYR A 80 -4.00 -9.03 -9.49
C TYR A 80 -3.96 -8.96 -11.02
N ASN A 81 -4.74 -9.79 -11.70
CA ASN A 81 -4.77 -9.89 -13.16
C ASN A 81 -5.46 -8.70 -13.84
N THR A 82 -6.35 -7.99 -13.16
CA THR A 82 -6.98 -6.75 -13.66
C THR A 82 -5.94 -5.72 -14.11
N ALA A 83 -4.70 -5.83 -13.61
CA ALA A 83 -3.58 -5.01 -14.03
C ALA A 83 -3.23 -5.12 -15.53
N TYR A 84 -3.57 -6.20 -16.17
CA TYR A 84 -3.25 -6.43 -17.60
C TYR A 84 -4.39 -6.10 -18.55
N GLY A 85 -5.56 -5.71 -18.02
CA GLY A 85 -6.75 -5.40 -18.81
C GLY A 85 -6.97 -3.91 -19.04
N GLU A 86 -8.10 -3.58 -19.68
CA GLU A 86 -8.54 -2.20 -19.98
C GLU A 86 -8.74 -1.31 -18.73
N GLY A 87 -8.71 -1.89 -17.53
CA GLY A 87 -8.87 -1.19 -16.24
C GLY A 87 -7.56 -0.75 -15.57
N SER A 88 -6.40 -0.95 -16.20
CA SER A 88 -5.13 -0.57 -15.60
C SER A 88 -4.80 0.92 -15.83
N ILE A 89 -4.19 1.56 -14.82
CA ILE A 89 -3.68 2.93 -14.92
C ILE A 89 -2.16 2.85 -14.99
N SER A 90 -1.57 3.47 -16.02
CA SER A 90 -0.12 3.63 -16.09
C SER A 90 0.38 4.54 -14.98
N LEU A 91 1.52 4.21 -14.39
CA LEU A 91 2.19 5.06 -13.42
C LEU A 91 2.51 6.46 -13.98
N ASP A 92 2.82 6.54 -15.28
CA ASP A 92 3.07 7.82 -15.96
C ASP A 92 1.88 8.78 -15.91
N THR A 93 0.65 8.25 -15.83
CA THR A 93 -0.56 9.08 -15.67
C THR A 93 -0.78 9.56 -14.24
N LEU A 94 -0.05 9.00 -13.27
CA LEU A 94 -0.16 9.33 -11.84
C LEU A 94 0.98 10.23 -11.36
N LYS A 95 1.97 10.55 -12.20
CA LYS A 95 3.07 11.43 -11.83
C LYS A 95 2.53 12.79 -11.36
N SER A 96 2.59 13.02 -10.05
CA SER A 96 2.36 14.30 -9.44
C SER A 96 3.72 14.92 -9.15
N ASN A 97 4.08 15.95 -9.89
CA ASN A 97 5.41 16.58 -9.79
C ASN A 97 5.65 17.30 -8.45
N ASP A 98 4.60 17.57 -7.66
CA ASP A 98 4.68 18.41 -6.46
C ASP A 98 4.12 17.74 -5.19
N PHE A 99 3.75 16.45 -5.24
CA PHE A 99 3.21 15.77 -4.07
C PHE A 99 4.34 15.34 -3.12
N THR A 100 4.28 15.78 -1.87
CA THR A 100 5.14 15.33 -0.78
C THR A 100 4.31 14.69 0.32
N LEU A 101 4.92 13.75 1.05
CA LEU A 101 4.31 13.09 2.20
C LEU A 101 4.58 13.81 3.54
N ASP A 102 5.37 14.89 3.50
CA ASP A 102 5.68 15.65 4.69
C ASP A 102 4.44 16.33 5.27
N ASN A 103 4.28 16.25 6.58
CA ASN A 103 3.15 16.80 7.33
C ASN A 103 1.78 16.31 6.84
N LYS A 104 1.70 15.03 6.50
CA LYS A 104 0.47 14.37 6.06
C LYS A 104 0.04 13.31 7.06
N PHE A 105 -1.23 12.95 6.95
CA PHE A 105 -1.85 11.90 7.74
C PHE A 105 -2.46 10.85 6.83
N LEU A 106 -2.21 9.58 7.14
CA LEU A 106 -2.91 8.46 6.53
C LEU A 106 -4.13 8.15 7.38
N VAL A 107 -5.30 8.31 6.82
CA VAL A 107 -6.59 8.16 7.49
C VAL A 107 -7.29 6.89 7.02
N ASN A 108 -7.79 6.10 7.95
CA ASN A 108 -8.68 4.96 7.69
C ASN A 108 -10.10 5.33 8.15
N HIS A 109 -11.00 5.51 7.20
CA HIS A 109 -12.38 5.91 7.47
C HIS A 109 -13.25 4.80 8.03
N ASP A 110 -12.89 3.53 7.78
CA ASP A 110 -13.68 2.39 8.23
C ASP A 110 -13.41 2.09 9.72
N THR A 111 -12.14 2.15 10.15
CA THR A 111 -11.76 1.91 11.55
C THR A 111 -11.76 3.17 12.42
N LYS A 112 -11.90 4.36 11.82
CA LYS A 112 -11.77 5.66 12.50
C LYS A 112 -10.40 5.83 13.17
N GLU A 113 -9.35 5.47 12.43
CA GLU A 113 -7.96 5.58 12.87
C GLU A 113 -7.17 6.45 11.89
N PHE A 114 -6.08 7.03 12.37
CA PHE A 114 -5.12 7.71 11.51
C PHE A 114 -3.67 7.52 11.98
N ILE A 115 -2.75 7.65 11.04
CA ILE A 115 -1.30 7.64 11.27
C ILE A 115 -0.73 9.01 10.90
N ASP A 116 0.01 9.63 11.82
CA ASP A 116 0.89 10.75 11.49
C ASP A 116 2.11 10.21 10.72
N LEU A 117 2.22 10.58 9.45
CA LEU A 117 3.25 10.03 8.56
C LEU A 117 4.66 10.50 8.91
N ASN A 118 4.82 11.66 9.55
CA ASN A 118 6.14 12.09 10.04
C ASN A 118 6.58 11.23 11.23
N LYS A 119 5.71 11.06 12.23
CA LYS A 119 6.00 10.19 13.38
C LYS A 119 6.24 8.75 12.96
N TYR A 120 5.42 8.24 12.02
CA TYR A 120 5.60 6.89 11.50
C TYR A 120 6.99 6.72 10.88
N ARG A 121 7.42 7.69 10.06
CA ARG A 121 8.73 7.67 9.42
C ARG A 121 9.87 7.71 10.45
N GLU A 122 9.77 8.56 11.48
CA GLU A 122 10.76 8.63 12.56
C GLU A 122 10.91 7.31 13.30
N GLU A 123 9.78 6.64 13.62
CA GLU A 123 9.76 5.40 14.38
C GLU A 123 10.13 4.15 13.56
N ASN A 124 9.89 4.16 12.26
CA ASN A 124 10.05 2.99 11.38
C ASN A 124 11.27 3.07 10.44
N THR A 125 12.10 4.13 10.52
CA THR A 125 13.30 4.21 9.68
C THR A 125 14.44 3.41 10.31
N VAL A 126 14.93 2.41 9.58
CA VAL A 126 16.08 1.60 9.93
C VAL A 126 17.10 1.66 8.79
N GLY A 127 18.36 1.95 9.10
CA GLY A 127 19.43 2.03 8.07
C GLY A 127 19.18 3.06 6.96
N GLY A 128 18.30 4.06 7.20
CA GLY A 128 17.91 5.07 6.20
C GLY A 128 16.71 4.65 5.32
N TYR A 129 16.14 3.46 5.54
CA TYR A 129 14.97 2.95 4.82
C TYR A 129 13.74 2.93 5.72
N CYS A 130 12.59 3.23 5.14
CA CYS A 130 11.29 3.14 5.78
C CYS A 130 10.26 2.67 4.75
N THR A 131 9.69 1.49 4.95
CA THR A 131 8.60 1.02 4.10
C THR A 131 7.33 1.82 4.38
N HIS A 132 6.63 2.22 3.34
CA HIS A 132 5.46 3.08 3.48
C HIS A 132 4.28 2.32 4.13
N PRO A 133 3.56 2.92 5.11
CA PRO A 133 2.49 2.21 5.83
C PRO A 133 1.34 1.76 4.91
N VAL A 134 1.03 2.49 3.84
CA VAL A 134 -0.02 2.07 2.88
C VAL A 134 0.30 0.71 2.29
N SER A 135 1.54 0.48 1.83
CA SER A 135 1.90 -0.80 1.21
C SER A 135 1.83 -1.96 2.20
N LEU A 136 2.33 -1.78 3.44
CA LEU A 136 2.31 -2.83 4.46
C LEU A 136 0.90 -3.07 5.01
N LEU A 137 0.19 -2.02 5.41
CA LEU A 137 -1.14 -2.15 6.01
C LEU A 137 -2.21 -2.64 5.03
N THR A 138 -1.95 -2.57 3.72
CA THR A 138 -2.91 -3.02 2.71
C THR A 138 -2.44 -4.25 1.92
N ALA A 139 -1.28 -4.86 2.29
CA ALA A 139 -0.72 -6.00 1.59
C ALA A 139 -1.56 -7.26 1.78
N LEU A 140 -1.85 -7.94 0.67
CA LEU A 140 -2.44 -9.29 0.64
C LEU A 140 -1.41 -10.29 0.13
N GLY A 141 -1.23 -11.40 0.85
CA GLY A 141 -0.29 -12.46 0.49
C GLY A 141 1.08 -12.37 1.16
N ASN A 142 1.24 -11.55 2.23
CA ASN A 142 2.49 -11.49 2.99
C ASN A 142 2.88 -12.87 3.51
N GLY A 143 4.11 -13.30 3.20
CA GLY A 143 4.65 -14.62 3.56
C GLY A 143 4.58 -15.66 2.45
N CYS A 144 3.98 -15.34 1.30
CA CYS A 144 3.92 -16.25 0.15
C CYS A 144 5.18 -16.22 -0.72
N GLY A 145 6.02 -15.19 -0.59
CA GLY A 145 7.26 -15.04 -1.35
C GLY A 145 8.44 -14.55 -0.52
N SER A 146 9.66 -14.99 -0.87
CA SER A 146 10.87 -14.43 -0.30
C SER A 146 10.98 -12.93 -0.63
N GLY A 147 11.28 -12.09 0.35
CA GLY A 147 11.26 -10.63 0.22
C GLY A 147 9.95 -10.00 0.69
N ASP A 148 9.03 -10.78 1.26
CA ASP A 148 7.89 -10.26 2.00
C ASP A 148 8.29 -9.85 3.42
N PHE A 149 7.54 -8.95 4.03
CA PHE A 149 7.82 -8.42 5.36
C PHE A 149 7.88 -9.52 6.43
N MET A 150 7.11 -10.59 6.28
CA MET A 150 7.14 -11.74 7.22
C MET A 150 8.55 -12.27 7.49
N TYR A 151 9.45 -12.21 6.52
CA TYR A 151 10.83 -12.73 6.66
C TYR A 151 11.81 -11.69 7.24
N HIS A 152 11.36 -10.46 7.44
CA HIS A 152 12.16 -9.33 7.93
C HIS A 152 11.67 -8.81 9.29
N ALA A 153 10.47 -9.22 9.71
CA ALA A 153 9.83 -8.73 10.92
C ALA A 153 10.58 -9.16 12.20
N GLU A 154 10.63 -8.27 13.17
CA GLU A 154 11.21 -8.52 14.50
C GLU A 154 10.25 -9.30 15.43
N SER A 155 8.94 -9.30 15.12
CA SER A 155 7.92 -9.93 15.97
C SER A 155 6.69 -10.40 15.19
N GLU A 156 5.96 -11.37 15.79
CA GLU A 156 4.69 -11.84 15.27
C GLU A 156 3.62 -10.72 15.24
N GLU A 157 3.67 -9.77 16.16
CA GLU A 157 2.76 -8.63 16.18
C GLU A 157 2.93 -7.75 14.95
N GLN A 158 4.17 -7.51 14.53
CA GLN A 158 4.44 -6.76 13.30
C GLN A 158 3.87 -7.48 12.08
N VAL A 159 4.06 -8.80 11.99
CA VAL A 159 3.50 -9.62 10.90
C VAL A 159 1.97 -9.56 10.88
N ALA A 160 1.33 -9.63 12.05
CA ALA A 160 -0.13 -9.58 12.18
C ALA A 160 -0.75 -8.21 11.78
N ASN A 161 0.05 -7.15 11.75
CA ASN A 161 -0.41 -5.84 11.29
C ASN A 161 -0.36 -5.68 9.76
N VAL A 162 0.37 -6.54 9.05
CA VAL A 162 0.41 -6.50 7.58
C VAL A 162 -0.97 -6.89 7.01
N GLY A 163 -1.48 -6.07 6.11
CA GLY A 163 -2.78 -6.29 5.48
C GLY A 163 -4.01 -5.88 6.33
N LYS A 164 -3.80 -5.40 7.54
CA LYS A 164 -4.89 -5.07 8.49
C LYS A 164 -5.89 -4.03 7.95
N TRP A 165 -5.45 -3.14 7.05
CA TRP A 165 -6.27 -2.13 6.41
C TRP A 165 -6.56 -2.44 4.94
N ALA A 166 -6.28 -3.66 4.50
CA ALA A 166 -6.56 -4.06 3.11
C ALA A 166 -8.04 -3.84 2.76
N TRP A 167 -8.26 -3.14 1.65
CA TRP A 167 -9.58 -2.75 1.12
C TRP A 167 -10.41 -1.86 2.05
N ASN A 168 -9.80 -1.24 3.06
CA ASN A 168 -10.45 -0.15 3.76
C ASN A 168 -10.41 1.13 2.92
N THR A 169 -11.31 2.05 3.25
CA THR A 169 -11.37 3.38 2.65
C THR A 169 -10.29 4.25 3.29
N LEU A 170 -9.21 4.45 2.55
CA LEU A 170 -8.05 5.23 2.99
C LEU A 170 -8.01 6.58 2.30
N GLU A 171 -7.45 7.56 2.99
CA GLU A 171 -7.23 8.92 2.49
C GLU A 171 -5.91 9.47 3.01
N ILE A 172 -5.25 10.29 2.21
CA ILE A 172 -4.14 11.15 2.66
C ILE A 172 -4.65 12.57 2.84
N THR A 173 -4.42 13.16 4.02
CA THR A 173 -4.91 14.50 4.36
C THR A 173 -3.80 15.39 4.93
N ASP A 174 -3.99 16.71 4.87
CA ASP A 174 -3.11 17.70 5.52
C ASP A 174 -3.45 17.90 7.00
N THR A 175 -4.58 17.39 7.45
CA THR A 175 -5.10 17.65 8.80
C THR A 175 -5.56 16.35 9.44
N ALA A 176 -5.11 16.10 10.68
CA ALA A 176 -5.59 14.97 11.47
C ALA A 176 -7.10 15.11 11.76
N PRO A 177 -7.89 14.05 11.53
CA PRO A 177 -9.32 14.09 11.86
C PRO A 177 -9.53 14.08 13.37
N ARG A 178 -10.26 15.07 13.91
CA ARG A 178 -10.39 15.32 15.35
C ARG A 178 -11.06 14.19 16.15
N GLU A 179 -11.93 13.43 15.49
CA GLU A 179 -12.72 12.37 16.14
C GLU A 179 -12.14 10.96 15.93
N TYR A 180 -11.00 10.87 15.24
CA TYR A 180 -10.35 9.59 14.96
C TYR A 180 -9.21 9.35 15.95
N LYS A 181 -8.91 8.08 16.18
CA LYS A 181 -7.81 7.66 17.05
C LYS A 181 -6.49 7.68 16.30
N GLU A 182 -5.50 8.38 16.84
CA GLU A 182 -4.12 8.24 16.38
C GLU A 182 -3.60 6.85 16.74
N VAL A 183 -3.02 6.15 15.76
CA VAL A 183 -2.40 4.83 15.94
C VAL A 183 -0.99 4.83 15.37
N MET A 184 -0.14 3.96 15.92
CA MET A 184 1.20 3.71 15.43
C MET A 184 1.38 2.21 15.21
N TYR A 185 1.80 1.83 14.03
CA TYR A 185 2.23 0.48 13.71
C TYR A 185 3.74 0.47 13.52
N LEU A 186 4.41 -0.43 14.21
CA LEU A 186 5.85 -0.61 14.06
C LEU A 186 6.12 -1.70 13.03
N PHE A 187 6.92 -1.39 12.03
CA PHE A 187 7.36 -2.28 10.97
C PHE A 187 8.88 -2.17 10.81
N ARG A 188 9.60 -2.44 11.89
CA ARG A 188 11.05 -2.43 11.90
C ARG A 188 11.57 -3.74 11.30
N GLU A 189 12.64 -3.63 10.54
CA GLU A 189 13.37 -4.75 9.96
C GLU A 189 14.58 -5.09 10.82
N ASN A 190 14.85 -6.40 10.98
CA ASN A 190 16.08 -6.90 11.57
C ASN A 190 17.28 -6.73 10.62
#